data_0b7fd78a64edaa065e1783db7a0f4aa2
#
_entry.id   0b7fd78a64edaa065e1783db7a0f4aa2
#
_cell.length_a   1.000
_cell.length_b   1.000
_cell.length_c   1.000
_cell.angle_alpha   90.00
_cell.angle_beta   90.00
_cell.angle_gamma   90.00
#
_symmetry.space_group_name_H-M   'P 1'
#
loop_
_entity.id
_entity.type
_entity.pdbx_description
1 polymer ?
#
loop_
_entity_poly.entity_id
_entity_poly.type
_entity_poly.pdbx_seq_one_letter_code
_entity_poly.pdbx_strand_id
1 'polypeptide(L)'
;NNTNRTRHVYQLKHFASLMGSWDFEYGAAMPYDGGEYGDAVLSKHPIIETRSYRLPCAASQPGEDRSLCVIRVEIDGKDLYVASTHLDHLSGDASRLVQANEIRRIRDTELDGDLILAGDLNAIPSSNVIATMTSFLTNTGPIDQYTFPSDDPSRKIDYIMYAPIEHFGVQNCQVVSRGDQQVGGVDASDHRPVIAD
;
A
#
# COMPACT_ATOMS: atom_id res chain seq x y z
N ASN A 1 12.24 -5.33 6.49
CA ASN A 1 13.24 -4.30 6.76
C ASN A 1 14.26 -4.83 7.79
N ASN A 2 15.56 -4.70 7.51
CA ASN A 2 16.64 -5.14 8.41
C ASN A 2 16.61 -6.64 8.80
N THR A 3 16.09 -7.50 7.95
CA THR A 3 15.94 -8.95 8.19
C THR A 3 17.19 -9.73 7.75
N ASN A 4 17.30 -11.00 8.17
CA ASN A 4 18.34 -11.92 7.65
C ASN A 4 18.22 -12.07 6.13
N ARG A 5 16.98 -12.20 5.61
CA ARG A 5 16.68 -12.26 4.17
C ARG A 5 17.23 -11.06 3.41
N THR A 6 17.18 -9.86 3.99
CA THR A 6 17.73 -8.63 3.41
C THR A 6 19.18 -8.36 3.79
N ARG A 7 19.87 -9.35 4.42
CA ARG A 7 21.23 -9.21 4.94
C ARG A 7 21.40 -8.00 5.87
N HIS A 8 20.40 -7.74 6.69
CA HIS A 8 20.31 -6.61 7.60
C HIS A 8 20.42 -5.24 6.93
N VAL A 9 20.06 -5.15 5.65
CA VAL A 9 19.96 -3.86 4.96
C VAL A 9 18.68 -3.16 5.40
N TYR A 10 18.81 -1.89 5.82
CA TYR A 10 17.68 -1.00 6.02
C TYR A 10 17.18 -0.52 4.65
N GLN A 11 16.29 -1.28 4.04
CA GLN A 11 15.89 -1.15 2.64
C GLN A 11 15.38 0.26 2.31
N LEU A 12 14.57 0.86 3.18
CA LEU A 12 13.99 2.18 2.93
C LEU A 12 15.04 3.29 2.85
N LYS A 13 16.02 3.27 3.76
CA LYS A 13 17.13 4.22 3.72
C LYS A 13 17.93 4.07 2.43
N HIS A 14 18.08 2.83 1.97
CA HIS A 14 18.76 2.56 0.70
C HIS A 14 17.96 3.09 -0.49
N PHE A 15 16.66 2.81 -0.56
CA PHE A 15 15.77 3.33 -1.60
C PHE A 15 15.70 4.86 -1.58
N ALA A 16 15.52 5.48 -0.42
CA ALA A 16 15.50 6.93 -0.27
C ALA A 16 16.79 7.57 -0.83
N SER A 17 17.95 6.97 -0.54
CA SER A 17 19.23 7.42 -1.07
C SER A 17 19.32 7.32 -2.61
N LEU A 18 18.82 6.24 -3.20
CA LEU A 18 18.78 6.05 -4.66
C LEU A 18 17.82 7.04 -5.35
N MET A 19 16.75 7.45 -4.65
CA MET A 19 15.77 8.40 -5.15
C MET A 19 16.16 9.88 -4.94
N GLY A 20 17.41 10.16 -4.54
CA GLY A 20 17.88 11.53 -4.30
C GLY A 20 17.58 12.04 -2.90
N SER A 21 17.67 11.17 -1.91
CA SER A 21 17.45 11.47 -0.49
C SER A 21 16.02 11.90 -0.18
N TRP A 22 15.05 11.18 -0.74
CA TRP A 22 13.64 11.36 -0.39
C TRP A 22 13.39 11.05 1.09
N ASP A 23 12.40 11.71 1.66
CA ASP A 23 11.89 11.35 2.99
C ASP A 23 11.16 10.01 2.95
N PHE A 24 11.10 9.32 4.09
CA PHE A 24 10.37 8.05 4.18
C PHE A 24 9.83 7.82 5.59
N GLU A 25 8.76 7.02 5.68
CA GLU A 25 8.22 6.48 6.91
C GLU A 25 8.04 4.97 6.77
N TYR A 26 8.18 4.26 7.89
CA TYR A 26 8.01 2.81 7.98
C TYR A 26 7.02 2.44 9.08
N GLY A 27 5.92 1.83 8.69
CA GLY A 27 4.94 1.25 9.60
C GLY A 27 5.23 -0.24 9.85
N ALA A 28 5.90 -0.54 10.95
CA ALA A 28 6.14 -1.93 11.34
C ALA A 28 4.82 -2.64 11.66
N ALA A 29 4.61 -3.83 11.09
CA ALA A 29 3.47 -4.70 11.36
C ALA A 29 3.82 -5.77 12.40
N MET A 30 4.93 -6.46 12.22
CA MET A 30 5.35 -7.55 13.11
C MET A 30 6.86 -7.79 13.06
N PRO A 31 7.47 -8.39 14.10
CA PRO A 31 8.82 -8.94 14.01
C PRO A 31 8.88 -10.04 12.93
N TYR A 32 9.93 -10.03 12.14
CA TYR A 32 10.11 -11.03 11.08
C TYR A 32 11.57 -11.26 10.78
N ASP A 33 12.01 -12.51 10.77
CA ASP A 33 13.33 -12.98 10.31
C ASP A 33 14.51 -12.13 10.87
N GLY A 34 14.49 -11.84 12.17
CA GLY A 34 15.53 -11.06 12.84
C GLY A 34 15.46 -9.54 12.62
N GLY A 35 14.45 -9.08 11.95
CA GLY A 35 14.10 -7.67 11.73
C GLY A 35 12.60 -7.45 11.81
N GLU A 36 12.04 -6.68 10.90
CA GLU A 36 10.62 -6.31 10.89
C GLU A 36 10.01 -6.45 9.50
N TYR A 37 8.74 -6.83 9.46
CA TYR A 37 7.85 -6.77 8.31
C TYR A 37 6.87 -5.63 8.47
N GLY A 38 6.56 -4.91 7.39
CA GLY A 38 5.63 -3.79 7.41
C GLY A 38 5.60 -3.04 6.10
N ASP A 39 4.86 -1.95 6.09
CA ASP A 39 4.60 -1.11 4.94
C ASP A 39 5.38 0.21 5.04
N ALA A 40 5.56 0.88 3.91
CA ALA A 40 6.34 2.11 3.88
C ALA A 40 5.83 3.09 2.83
N VAL A 41 6.11 4.36 3.06
CA VAL A 41 5.92 5.44 2.09
C VAL A 41 7.23 6.19 1.92
N LEU A 42 7.61 6.46 0.67
CA LEU A 42 8.69 7.39 0.32
C LEU A 42 8.07 8.62 -0.32
N SER A 43 8.60 9.80 0.01
CA SER A 43 8.11 11.07 -0.52
C SER A 43 9.25 11.98 -0.98
N LYS A 44 9.06 12.60 -2.15
CA LYS A 44 9.92 13.71 -2.61
C LYS A 44 9.60 15.03 -1.90
N HIS A 45 8.42 15.13 -1.29
CA HIS A 45 8.02 16.27 -0.49
C HIS A 45 8.36 16.01 0.97
N PRO A 46 8.73 17.04 1.73
CA PRO A 46 9.00 16.88 3.18
C PRO A 46 7.80 16.26 3.90
N ILE A 47 8.07 15.25 4.72
CA ILE A 47 7.05 14.63 5.57
C ILE A 47 6.83 15.54 6.78
N ILE A 48 5.59 16.00 6.97
CA ILE A 48 5.21 16.91 8.07
C ILE A 48 4.75 16.11 9.29
N GLU A 49 4.10 14.96 9.06
CA GLU A 49 3.56 14.10 10.11
C GLU A 49 3.60 12.65 9.67
N THR A 50 3.81 11.76 10.64
CA THR A 50 3.77 10.31 10.44
C THR A 50 2.84 9.64 11.44
N ARG A 51 2.11 8.61 11.00
CA ARG A 51 1.26 7.77 11.85
C ARG A 51 1.38 6.31 11.38
N SER A 52 1.38 5.40 12.33
CA SER A 52 1.33 3.97 12.04
C SER A 52 0.23 3.31 12.88
N TYR A 53 -0.62 2.56 12.23
CA TYR A 53 -1.75 1.89 12.85
C TYR A 53 -1.62 0.37 12.66
N ARG A 54 -1.86 -0.37 13.73
CA ARG A 54 -1.99 -1.82 13.64
C ARG A 54 -3.37 -2.17 13.08
N LEU A 55 -3.39 -3.02 12.07
CA LEU A 55 -4.63 -3.57 11.52
C LEU A 55 -4.90 -4.95 12.14
N PRO A 56 -6.05 -5.14 12.81
CA PRO A 56 -6.34 -6.36 13.54
C PRO A 56 -6.73 -7.51 12.60
N CYS A 57 -6.54 -8.74 13.07
CA CYS A 57 -7.10 -9.93 12.46
C CYS A 57 -8.47 -10.27 13.04
N ALA A 58 -9.31 -10.96 12.28
CA ALA A 58 -10.54 -11.53 12.80
C ALA A 58 -10.25 -12.67 13.78
N ALA A 59 -10.99 -12.73 14.89
CA ALA A 59 -10.84 -13.82 15.86
C ALA A 59 -11.12 -15.21 15.26
N SER A 60 -12.00 -15.27 14.26
CA SER A 60 -12.35 -16.48 13.52
C SER A 60 -11.28 -16.91 12.49
N GLN A 61 -10.36 -16.03 12.16
CA GLN A 61 -9.31 -16.24 11.18
C GLN A 61 -8.03 -15.51 11.65
N PRO A 62 -7.34 -16.04 12.68
CA PRO A 62 -6.06 -15.47 13.10
C PRO A 62 -5.06 -15.52 11.95
N GLY A 63 -4.46 -14.38 11.62
CA GLY A 63 -3.50 -14.20 10.56
C GLY A 63 -2.27 -13.43 11.04
N GLU A 64 -1.52 -12.87 10.12
CA GLU A 64 -0.39 -12.02 10.42
C GLU A 64 -0.84 -10.61 10.81
N ASP A 65 -0.14 -10.01 11.76
CA ASP A 65 -0.32 -8.60 12.06
C ASP A 65 0.00 -7.76 10.81
N ARG A 66 -0.86 -6.80 10.52
CA ARG A 66 -0.74 -5.88 9.39
C ARG A 66 -0.71 -4.44 9.88
N SER A 67 -0.25 -3.54 9.04
CA SER A 67 -0.14 -2.12 9.37
C SER A 67 -0.77 -1.23 8.30
N LEU A 68 -1.11 -0.02 8.71
CA LEU A 68 -1.35 1.11 7.84
C LEU A 68 -0.31 2.18 8.17
N CYS A 69 0.64 2.38 7.28
CA CYS A 69 1.65 3.44 7.38
C CYS A 69 1.10 4.69 6.70
N VAL A 70 1.04 5.81 7.41
CA VAL A 70 0.48 7.07 6.91
C VAL A 70 1.48 8.19 7.11
N ILE A 71 1.67 8.99 6.06
CA ILE A 71 2.38 10.27 6.13
C ILE A 71 1.42 11.41 5.77
N ARG A 72 1.73 12.62 6.24
CA ARG A 72 1.14 13.86 5.75
C ARG A 72 2.23 14.71 5.11
N VAL A 73 1.94 15.20 3.91
CA VAL A 73 2.78 16.14 3.16
C VAL A 73 1.96 17.37 2.80
N GLU A 74 2.61 18.48 2.46
CA GLU A 74 1.95 19.65 1.90
C GLU A 74 2.34 19.79 0.42
N ILE A 75 1.34 19.95 -0.45
CA ILE A 75 1.53 20.19 -1.88
C ILE A 75 0.71 21.44 -2.25
N ASP A 76 1.39 22.47 -2.72
CA ASP A 76 0.76 23.76 -3.12
C ASP A 76 -0.13 24.37 -2.01
N GLY A 77 0.32 24.27 -0.75
CA GLY A 77 -0.38 24.79 0.41
C GLY A 77 -1.58 23.94 0.86
N LYS A 78 -1.73 22.72 0.36
CA LYS A 78 -2.76 21.77 0.78
C LYS A 78 -2.16 20.53 1.42
N ASP A 79 -2.75 20.12 2.51
CA ASP A 79 -2.40 18.87 3.19
C ASP A 79 -2.89 17.68 2.38
N LEU A 80 -2.02 16.67 2.25
CA LEU A 80 -2.32 15.37 1.64
C LEU A 80 -1.81 14.25 2.54
N TYR A 81 -2.70 13.37 2.93
CA TYR A 81 -2.34 12.08 3.54
C TYR A 81 -2.01 11.06 2.45
N VAL A 82 -0.89 10.37 2.63
CA VAL A 82 -0.51 9.24 1.77
C VAL A 82 -0.32 8.02 2.66
N ALA A 83 -1.01 6.94 2.34
CA ALA A 83 -1.03 5.72 3.13
C ALA A 83 -0.56 4.51 2.33
N SER A 84 0.14 3.59 2.99
CA SER A 84 0.54 2.29 2.45
C SER A 84 0.08 1.17 3.39
N THR A 85 -0.42 0.08 2.81
CA THR A 85 -0.87 -1.10 3.56
C THR A 85 -0.70 -2.38 2.77
N HIS A 86 -0.64 -3.51 3.49
CA HIS A 86 -0.68 -4.85 2.92
C HIS A 86 -1.63 -5.70 3.76
N LEU A 87 -2.81 -6.02 3.23
CA LEU A 87 -3.81 -6.79 3.95
C LEU A 87 -3.45 -8.27 4.07
N ASP A 88 -4.13 -8.98 4.95
CA ASP A 88 -3.90 -10.41 5.21
C ASP A 88 -4.01 -11.25 3.93
N HIS A 89 -3.11 -12.23 3.78
CA HIS A 89 -3.00 -13.06 2.58
C HIS A 89 -3.72 -14.41 2.68
N LEU A 90 -4.21 -14.79 3.88
CA LEU A 90 -4.81 -16.09 4.09
C LEU A 90 -6.08 -16.30 3.24
N SER A 91 -6.40 -17.56 2.97
CA SER A 91 -7.65 -17.93 2.30
C SER A 91 -8.86 -17.52 3.16
N GLY A 92 -9.87 -16.93 2.53
CA GLY A 92 -11.03 -16.34 3.23
C GLY A 92 -10.84 -14.85 3.50
N ASP A 93 -11.94 -14.13 3.66
CA ASP A 93 -11.95 -12.66 3.69
C ASP A 93 -12.10 -12.08 5.10
N ALA A 94 -12.25 -12.90 6.14
CA ALA A 94 -12.63 -12.42 7.46
C ALA A 94 -11.65 -11.38 8.04
N SER A 95 -10.36 -11.68 8.04
CA SER A 95 -9.34 -10.73 8.52
C SER A 95 -9.21 -9.51 7.62
N ARG A 96 -9.21 -9.69 6.29
CA ARG A 96 -9.19 -8.56 5.35
C ARG A 96 -10.38 -7.62 5.51
N LEU A 97 -11.58 -8.15 5.78
CA LEU A 97 -12.78 -7.33 6.04
C LEU A 97 -12.65 -6.53 7.34
N VAL A 98 -12.11 -7.14 8.39
CA VAL A 98 -11.84 -6.42 9.66
C VAL A 98 -10.81 -5.31 9.42
N GLN A 99 -9.74 -5.59 8.69
CA GLN A 99 -8.70 -4.63 8.34
C GLN A 99 -9.22 -3.49 7.47
N ALA A 100 -10.03 -3.79 6.45
CA ALA A 100 -10.66 -2.78 5.60
C ALA A 100 -11.61 -1.86 6.38
N ASN A 101 -12.38 -2.41 7.31
CA ASN A 101 -13.24 -1.62 8.18
C ASN A 101 -12.45 -0.76 9.19
N GLU A 102 -11.30 -1.26 9.68
CA GLU A 102 -10.42 -0.46 10.53
C GLU A 102 -9.78 0.70 9.76
N ILE A 103 -9.36 0.48 8.50
CA ILE A 103 -8.89 1.56 7.61
C ILE A 103 -9.99 2.62 7.43
N ARG A 104 -11.24 2.19 7.20
CA ARG A 104 -12.38 3.12 7.15
C ARG A 104 -12.51 3.94 8.44
N ARG A 105 -12.50 3.27 9.60
CA ARG A 105 -12.58 3.96 10.90
C ARG A 105 -11.48 5.01 11.05
N ILE A 106 -10.24 4.64 10.76
CA ILE A 106 -9.09 5.55 10.82
C ILE A 106 -9.30 6.74 9.88
N ARG A 107 -9.68 6.48 8.64
CA ARG A 107 -9.98 7.54 7.66
C ARG A 107 -11.06 8.49 8.17
N ASP A 108 -12.14 7.97 8.71
CA ASP A 108 -13.30 8.77 9.10
C ASP A 108 -13.10 9.54 10.41
N THR A 109 -12.18 9.09 11.29
CA THR A 109 -12.01 9.67 12.63
C THR A 109 -10.67 10.35 12.85
N GLU A 110 -9.66 10.09 12.02
CA GLU A 110 -8.28 10.51 12.29
C GLU A 110 -7.58 11.18 11.09
N LEU A 111 -8.06 10.93 9.85
CA LEU A 111 -7.47 11.50 8.65
C LEU A 111 -8.46 12.48 8.00
N ASP A 112 -8.52 13.70 8.56
CA ASP A 112 -9.41 14.75 8.05
C ASP A 112 -8.76 15.47 6.86
N GLY A 113 -9.11 15.06 5.64
CA GLY A 113 -8.61 15.67 4.42
C GLY A 113 -8.43 14.71 3.24
N ASP A 114 -7.62 15.14 2.31
CA ASP A 114 -7.30 14.41 1.09
C ASP A 114 -6.43 13.19 1.42
N LEU A 115 -6.78 12.04 0.87
CA LEU A 115 -6.10 10.78 1.11
C LEU A 115 -5.82 10.03 -0.19
N ILE A 116 -4.58 9.57 -0.36
CA ILE A 116 -4.21 8.53 -1.31
C ILE A 116 -3.76 7.31 -0.52
N LEU A 117 -4.33 6.14 -0.82
CA LEU A 117 -3.96 4.86 -0.23
C LEU A 117 -3.48 3.92 -1.33
N ALA A 118 -2.31 3.33 -1.15
CA ALA A 118 -1.76 2.33 -2.06
C ALA A 118 -1.40 1.04 -1.30
N GLY A 119 -1.45 -0.11 -1.98
CA GLY A 119 -0.99 -1.36 -1.39
C GLY A 119 -1.55 -2.62 -2.04
N ASP A 120 -1.01 -3.75 -1.57
CA ASP A 120 -1.54 -5.08 -1.84
C ASP A 120 -2.72 -5.37 -0.89
N LEU A 121 -3.92 -5.38 -1.44
CA LEU A 121 -5.12 -5.67 -0.66
C LEU A 121 -5.44 -7.17 -0.59
N ASN A 122 -4.65 -8.02 -1.24
CA ASN A 122 -4.87 -9.47 -1.34
C ASN A 122 -6.32 -9.85 -1.71
N ALA A 123 -6.97 -9.00 -2.49
CA ALA A 123 -8.40 -9.07 -2.77
C ALA A 123 -8.68 -8.69 -4.22
N ILE A 124 -9.40 -9.54 -4.94
CA ILE A 124 -9.78 -9.28 -6.34
C ILE A 124 -10.94 -8.27 -6.42
N PRO A 125 -11.13 -7.57 -7.57
CA PRO A 125 -12.14 -6.52 -7.72
C PRO A 125 -13.57 -6.92 -7.34
N SER A 126 -13.94 -8.18 -7.52
CA SER A 126 -15.29 -8.69 -7.22
C SER A 126 -15.48 -9.12 -5.76
N SER A 127 -14.48 -8.97 -4.89
CA SER A 127 -14.54 -9.39 -3.49
C SER A 127 -15.30 -8.40 -2.61
N ASN A 128 -15.83 -8.89 -1.49
CA ASN A 128 -16.44 -8.03 -0.45
C ASN A 128 -15.44 -7.06 0.17
N VAL A 129 -14.14 -7.40 0.18
CA VAL A 129 -13.07 -6.52 0.66
C VAL A 129 -12.99 -5.28 -0.21
N ILE A 130 -12.90 -5.44 -1.53
CA ILE A 130 -12.85 -4.30 -2.45
C ILE A 130 -14.18 -3.52 -2.45
N ALA A 131 -15.32 -4.19 -2.35
CA ALA A 131 -16.60 -3.52 -2.16
C ALA A 131 -16.62 -2.66 -0.87
N THR A 132 -16.01 -3.14 0.21
CA THR A 132 -15.84 -2.37 1.45
C THR A 132 -14.92 -1.17 1.24
N MET A 133 -13.74 -1.36 0.64
CA MET A 133 -12.80 -0.28 0.37
C MET A 133 -13.41 0.79 -0.55
N THR A 134 -14.09 0.39 -1.62
CA THR A 134 -14.71 1.33 -2.57
C THR A 134 -15.97 2.03 -2.06
N SER A 135 -16.47 1.66 -0.88
CA SER A 135 -17.56 2.40 -0.24
C SER A 135 -17.12 3.72 0.40
N PHE A 136 -15.81 3.96 0.56
CA PHE A 136 -15.23 5.18 1.14
C PHE A 136 -13.99 5.71 0.41
N LEU A 137 -13.44 4.95 -0.54
CA LEU A 137 -12.34 5.36 -1.42
C LEU A 137 -12.72 5.12 -2.88
N THR A 138 -12.16 5.91 -3.78
CA THR A 138 -12.29 5.71 -5.23
C THR A 138 -11.06 4.99 -5.77
N ASN A 139 -11.24 3.93 -6.54
CA ASN A 139 -10.14 3.25 -7.22
C ASN A 139 -9.66 4.07 -8.43
N THR A 140 -8.34 4.22 -8.59
CA THR A 140 -7.75 5.04 -9.67
C THR A 140 -7.83 4.38 -11.05
N GLY A 141 -7.85 3.05 -11.13
CA GLY A 141 -7.52 2.38 -12.36
C GLY A 141 -8.41 1.22 -12.77
N PRO A 142 -8.14 0.70 -13.96
CA PRO A 142 -8.89 -0.40 -14.54
C PRO A 142 -8.80 -1.65 -13.66
N ILE A 143 -9.90 -2.37 -13.57
CA ILE A 143 -10.01 -3.58 -12.76
C ILE A 143 -9.56 -4.84 -13.52
N ASP A 144 -9.30 -4.74 -14.81
CA ASP A 144 -8.89 -5.82 -15.70
C ASP A 144 -7.38 -5.86 -15.96
N GLN A 145 -6.61 -4.95 -15.41
CA GLN A 145 -5.16 -4.99 -15.44
C GLN A 145 -4.62 -5.74 -14.22
N TYR A 146 -4.13 -6.95 -14.45
CA TYR A 146 -3.65 -7.83 -13.38
C TYR A 146 -2.24 -7.45 -12.90
N THR A 147 -2.00 -7.62 -11.60
CA THR A 147 -0.75 -7.23 -10.96
C THR A 147 0.06 -8.40 -10.42
N PHE A 148 -0.55 -9.58 -10.29
CA PHE A 148 0.08 -10.78 -9.72
C PHE A 148 -0.32 -12.07 -10.45
N PRO A 149 0.61 -13.07 -10.59
CA PRO A 149 2.07 -12.92 -10.41
C PRO A 149 2.69 -12.08 -11.53
N SER A 150 3.94 -11.61 -11.35
CA SER A 150 4.59 -10.70 -12.31
C SER A 150 4.87 -11.34 -13.67
N ASP A 151 5.15 -12.64 -13.71
CA ASP A 151 5.50 -13.38 -14.91
C ASP A 151 4.30 -13.76 -15.78
N ASP A 152 3.17 -14.15 -15.17
CA ASP A 152 1.91 -14.50 -15.85
C ASP A 152 0.71 -13.96 -15.03
N PRO A 153 0.41 -12.67 -15.11
CA PRO A 153 -0.59 -12.04 -14.25
C PRO A 153 -1.99 -12.59 -14.49
N SER A 154 -2.63 -12.99 -13.40
CA SER A 154 -3.98 -13.55 -13.40
C SER A 154 -4.91 -12.94 -12.36
N ARG A 155 -4.35 -12.09 -11.46
CA ARG A 155 -5.11 -11.42 -10.41
C ARG A 155 -4.73 -9.95 -10.31
N LYS A 156 -5.73 -9.09 -10.10
CA LYS A 156 -5.53 -7.72 -9.63
C LYS A 156 -5.74 -7.71 -8.12
N ILE A 157 -4.67 -7.45 -7.38
CA ILE A 157 -4.68 -7.39 -5.92
C ILE A 157 -4.00 -6.14 -5.37
N ASP A 158 -3.25 -5.42 -6.20
CA ASP A 158 -2.59 -4.16 -5.88
C ASP A 158 -3.41 -2.98 -6.42
N TYR A 159 -3.60 -1.97 -5.56
CA TYR A 159 -4.47 -0.83 -5.84
C TYR A 159 -3.84 0.48 -5.42
N ILE A 160 -4.23 1.55 -6.12
CA ILE A 160 -4.12 2.93 -5.67
C ILE A 160 -5.55 3.46 -5.57
N MET A 161 -5.91 4.01 -4.42
CA MET A 161 -7.24 4.53 -4.13
C MET A 161 -7.14 5.91 -3.50
N TYR A 162 -8.18 6.73 -3.60
CA TYR A 162 -8.17 8.09 -3.09
C TYR A 162 -9.55 8.54 -2.57
N ALA A 163 -9.55 9.60 -1.78
CA ALA A 163 -10.75 10.30 -1.32
C ALA A 163 -10.40 11.73 -0.88
N PRO A 164 -11.35 12.70 -0.98
CA PRO A 164 -12.64 12.60 -1.65
C PRO A 164 -12.51 12.66 -3.17
N ILE A 165 -13.48 12.12 -3.89
CA ILE A 165 -13.41 12.00 -5.37
C ILE A 165 -13.34 13.37 -6.06
N GLU A 166 -13.99 14.38 -5.53
CA GLU A 166 -14.08 15.73 -6.09
C GLU A 166 -12.78 16.53 -6.03
N HIS A 167 -11.80 16.09 -5.22
CA HIS A 167 -10.52 16.78 -5.10
C HIS A 167 -9.43 16.20 -6.01
N PHE A 168 -9.68 15.05 -6.62
CA PHE A 168 -8.70 14.35 -7.46
C PHE A 168 -9.20 14.19 -8.89
N GLY A 169 -8.26 14.30 -9.84
CA GLY A 169 -8.50 13.95 -11.24
C GLY A 169 -7.44 12.98 -11.71
N VAL A 170 -7.81 11.73 -11.92
CA VAL A 170 -6.89 10.70 -12.42
C VAL A 170 -6.72 10.87 -13.93
N GLN A 171 -5.51 11.21 -14.37
CA GLN A 171 -5.20 11.37 -15.79
C GLN A 171 -4.79 10.06 -16.43
N ASN A 172 -4.06 9.22 -15.69
CA ASN A 172 -3.62 7.91 -16.14
C ASN A 172 -3.50 6.96 -14.96
N CYS A 173 -3.79 5.68 -15.19
CA CYS A 173 -3.45 4.62 -14.25
C CYS A 173 -3.10 3.36 -15.04
N GLN A 174 -1.94 2.78 -14.77
CA GLN A 174 -1.44 1.61 -15.49
C GLN A 174 -0.67 0.66 -14.59
N VAL A 175 -0.67 -0.60 -14.98
CA VAL A 175 0.21 -1.63 -14.43
C VAL A 175 1.48 -1.68 -15.27
N VAL A 176 2.64 -1.57 -14.63
CA VAL A 176 3.95 -1.59 -15.32
C VAL A 176 4.16 -2.95 -15.97
N SER A 177 4.69 -2.97 -17.19
CA SER A 177 5.00 -4.22 -17.87
C SER A 177 6.12 -4.99 -17.18
N ARG A 178 6.17 -6.32 -17.37
CA ARG A 178 7.26 -7.14 -16.82
C ARG A 178 8.63 -6.67 -17.28
N GLY A 179 8.75 -6.32 -18.55
CA GLY A 179 10.02 -5.87 -19.12
C GLY A 179 10.55 -4.61 -18.46
N ASP A 180 9.67 -3.68 -18.11
CA ASP A 180 10.03 -2.40 -17.52
C ASP A 180 10.42 -2.51 -16.03
N GLN A 181 9.99 -3.58 -15.35
CA GLN A 181 10.38 -3.82 -13.95
C GLN A 181 11.59 -4.74 -13.78
N GLN A 182 12.12 -5.33 -14.86
CA GLN A 182 13.27 -6.23 -14.79
C GLN A 182 14.60 -5.49 -14.71
N VAL A 183 15.49 -5.98 -13.86
CA VAL A 183 16.88 -5.54 -13.79
C VAL A 183 17.79 -6.72 -14.11
N GLY A 184 18.50 -6.64 -15.23
CA GLY A 184 19.36 -7.75 -15.67
C GLY A 184 18.61 -9.05 -15.95
N GLY A 185 17.33 -8.98 -16.39
CA GLY A 185 16.50 -10.12 -16.68
C GLY A 185 15.85 -10.77 -15.46
N VAL A 186 16.00 -10.16 -14.28
CA VAL A 186 15.37 -10.62 -13.02
C VAL A 186 14.23 -9.67 -12.65
N ASP A 187 13.07 -10.23 -12.30
CA ASP A 187 11.94 -9.44 -11.83
C ASP A 187 12.29 -8.77 -10.49
N ALA A 188 12.01 -7.47 -10.37
CA ALA A 188 12.25 -6.72 -9.14
C ALA A 188 11.29 -7.15 -8.01
N SER A 189 10.13 -7.68 -8.38
CA SER A 189 9.09 -8.20 -7.48
C SER A 189 8.33 -9.32 -8.18
N ASP A 190 7.67 -10.18 -7.43
CA ASP A 190 6.64 -11.10 -7.91
C ASP A 190 5.29 -10.42 -8.18
N HIS A 191 5.18 -9.12 -7.89
CA HIS A 191 4.08 -8.25 -8.31
C HIS A 191 4.52 -7.28 -9.40
N ARG A 192 3.55 -6.78 -10.20
CA ARG A 192 3.76 -5.66 -11.11
C ARG A 192 3.38 -4.35 -10.45
N PRO A 193 4.23 -3.31 -10.53
CA PRO A 193 3.92 -2.00 -9.97
C PRO A 193 2.68 -1.38 -10.61
N VAL A 194 1.91 -0.64 -9.82
CA VAL A 194 0.82 0.22 -10.28
C VAL A 194 1.27 1.66 -10.20
N ILE A 195 1.02 2.44 -11.27
CA ILE A 195 1.32 3.87 -11.36
C ILE A 195 0.02 4.60 -11.66
N ALA A 196 -0.20 5.73 -10.99
CA ALA A 196 -1.29 6.64 -11.27
C ALA A 196 -0.82 8.10 -11.25
N ASP A 197 -1.35 8.90 -12.18
CA ASP A 197 -1.11 10.33 -12.34
C ASP A 197 -2.43 11.12 -12.25
#